data_d972af98d4d05afc434e7e07c7b51305
#
_entry.id   d972af98d4d05afc434e7e07c7b51305
#
_cell.length_a   1.000
_cell.length_b   1.000
_cell.length_c   1.000
_cell.angle_alpha   90.00
_cell.angle_beta   90.00
_cell.angle_gamma   90.00
#
_symmetry.space_group_name_H-M   'P 1'
#
loop_
_entity.id
_entity.type
_entity.pdbx_description
1 polymer ?
#
loop_
_entity_poly.entity_id
_entity_poly.type
_entity_poly.pdbx_seq_one_letter_code
_entity_poly.pdbx_strand_id
1 'polypeptide(L)'
;MWFIXXXXGDFETVYNFGKDLDMITIEIEKVNVDALEKLEGEGVIVYPQSRIIRLIQDKGLQKQFFKQNDIPTSAFQLISNKDNLVNASLNLPYIQKLRKDGYDGKGVKKIVNQQDIQDAFEEPSLIEEWVDFEKEIAVIVARNDKGEVSTFPMVEMEFNPQANLVEFLIAPSLYGVEIQQRAEAIAKKIADDLQIVGILAVEMFLTKNGDILVNELAPRPHNSGHQTIEGNYVSQFAQHLRAIFNLP
;
A
#
# COMPACT_ATOMS: atom_id res chain seq x y z
N MET A 1 -9.37 -21.35 -13.05
CA MET A 1 -8.46 -20.51 -12.23
C MET A 1 -7.73 -21.38 -11.23
N TRP A 2 -6.39 -21.21 -11.11
CA TRP A 2 -5.54 -21.96 -10.18
C TRP A 2 -4.96 -20.97 -9.16
N PHE A 3 -4.69 -21.43 -7.94
CA PHE A 3 -4.08 -20.57 -6.93
C PHE A 3 -3.09 -21.34 -6.05
N ILE A 4 -2.17 -20.61 -5.44
CA ILE A 4 -1.15 -21.13 -4.53
C ILE A 4 -1.16 -20.28 -3.24
N UNK A 5 -1.12 -21.05 -2.25
CA UNK A 5 -1.22 -20.35 -0.97
C UNK A 5 -0.03 -20.50 -0.07
N UNK A 6 0.89 -21.41 -0.52
CA UNK A 6 2.02 -21.60 0.29
C UNK A 6 3.29 -21.11 -0.39
N UNK A 7 4.28 -20.93 0.28
CA UNK A 7 5.48 -20.50 -0.22
C UNK A 7 5.42 -19.45 -1.32
N UNK A 8 4.62 -18.48 -1.29
CA UNK A 8 4.58 -17.37 -2.15
C UNK A 8 5.80 -16.56 -2.19
N GLY A 9 6.77 -16.64 -1.18
CA GLY A 9 8.10 -16.03 -1.17
C GLY A 9 9.23 -16.80 -1.83
N ASP A 10 9.02 -18.03 -2.19
CA ASP A 10 10.05 -18.87 -2.82
C ASP A 10 10.01 -18.73 -4.35
N PHE A 11 11.18 -18.44 -4.94
CA PHE A 11 11.31 -18.21 -6.39
C PHE A 11 10.80 -19.40 -7.21
N GLU A 12 11.31 -20.59 -6.91
CA GLU A 12 10.99 -21.79 -7.72
C GLU A 12 9.50 -22.14 -7.64
N THR A 13 8.92 -21.94 -6.45
CA THR A 13 7.49 -22.20 -6.26
C THR A 13 6.63 -21.25 -7.11
N VAL A 14 6.91 -19.97 -7.06
CA VAL A 14 6.14 -18.96 -7.83
C VAL A 14 6.37 -19.17 -9.35
N TYR A 15 7.62 -19.36 -9.74
CA TYR A 15 7.97 -19.54 -11.16
C TYR A 15 7.31 -20.78 -11.74
N ASN A 16 7.44 -21.94 -11.05
CA ASN A 16 6.86 -23.19 -11.56
C ASN A 16 5.33 -23.15 -11.58
N PHE A 17 4.71 -22.41 -10.66
CA PHE A 17 3.26 -22.21 -10.69
C PHE A 17 2.84 -21.39 -11.92
N GLY A 18 3.60 -20.33 -12.25
CA GLY A 18 3.19 -19.36 -13.26
C GLY A 18 3.59 -19.65 -14.70
N LYS A 19 4.64 -20.45 -14.93
CA LYS A 19 5.31 -20.57 -16.25
C LYS A 19 4.43 -21.09 -17.38
N ASP A 20 3.37 -21.82 -17.06
CA ASP A 20 2.46 -22.38 -18.04
C ASP A 20 1.08 -21.69 -18.06
N LEU A 21 1.00 -20.50 -17.42
CA LEU A 21 -0.25 -19.73 -17.36
C LEU A 21 -0.22 -18.56 -18.36
N ASP A 22 -1.39 -18.17 -18.82
CA ASP A 22 -1.53 -16.95 -19.63
C ASP A 22 -1.36 -15.69 -18.78
N MET A 23 -1.83 -15.75 -17.51
CA MET A 23 -1.85 -14.59 -16.63
C MET A 23 -1.74 -15.02 -15.17
N ILE A 24 -1.02 -14.24 -14.37
CA ILE A 24 -0.93 -14.43 -12.92
C ILE A 24 -1.27 -13.13 -12.20
N THR A 25 -1.96 -13.25 -11.09
CA THR A 25 -2.25 -12.12 -10.19
C THR A 25 -1.97 -12.51 -8.75
N ILE A 26 -1.97 -11.53 -7.86
CA ILE A 26 -1.62 -11.73 -6.45
C ILE A 26 -2.78 -11.35 -5.53
N GLU A 27 -2.82 -11.98 -4.36
CA GLU A 27 -3.72 -11.60 -3.28
C GLU A 27 -2.93 -11.17 -2.04
N ILE A 28 -1.60 -11.41 -2.06
CA ILE A 28 -0.70 -10.98 -1.00
C ILE A 28 0.55 -10.35 -1.64
N GLU A 29 0.99 -9.20 -1.15
CA GLU A 29 2.16 -8.52 -1.73
C GLU A 29 3.49 -9.17 -1.34
N LYS A 30 3.52 -10.05 -0.34
CA LYS A 30 4.75 -10.74 0.07
C LYS A 30 5.01 -11.97 -0.82
N VAL A 31 5.01 -11.74 -2.12
CA VAL A 31 5.28 -12.75 -3.15
C VAL A 31 6.70 -12.55 -3.67
N ASN A 32 7.33 -13.60 -4.20
CA ASN A 32 8.66 -13.49 -4.81
C ASN A 32 8.57 -12.71 -6.10
N VAL A 33 9.00 -11.45 -6.06
CA VAL A 33 8.88 -10.53 -7.20
C VAL A 33 9.89 -10.85 -8.30
N ASP A 34 11.05 -11.45 -7.96
CA ASP A 34 12.03 -11.86 -8.99
C ASP A 34 11.42 -12.94 -9.90
N ALA A 35 10.65 -13.86 -9.31
CA ALA A 35 9.94 -14.88 -10.09
C ALA A 35 8.87 -14.25 -10.99
N LEU A 36 8.14 -13.25 -10.48
CA LEU A 36 7.12 -12.54 -11.28
C LEU A 36 7.78 -11.78 -12.44
N GLU A 37 8.92 -11.12 -12.19
CA GLU A 37 9.66 -10.41 -13.25
C GLU A 37 10.15 -11.38 -14.33
N LYS A 38 10.63 -12.57 -13.92
CA LYS A 38 11.04 -13.58 -14.88
C LYS A 38 9.86 -14.07 -15.73
N LEU A 39 8.73 -14.36 -15.10
CA LEU A 39 7.50 -14.77 -15.79
C LEU A 39 7.06 -13.70 -16.80
N GLU A 40 7.03 -12.43 -16.35
CA GLU A 40 6.67 -11.29 -17.20
C GLU A 40 7.62 -11.18 -18.40
N GLY A 41 8.93 -11.38 -18.19
CA GLY A 41 9.92 -11.38 -19.24
C GLY A 41 9.79 -12.54 -20.22
N GLU A 42 9.13 -13.62 -19.82
CA GLU A 42 8.86 -14.79 -20.67
C GLU A 42 7.49 -14.75 -21.33
N GLY A 43 6.73 -13.66 -21.10
CA GLY A 43 5.47 -13.42 -21.80
C GLY A 43 4.21 -13.73 -21.02
N VAL A 44 4.33 -14.15 -19.74
CA VAL A 44 3.16 -14.32 -18.87
C VAL A 44 2.67 -12.92 -18.45
N ILE A 45 1.39 -12.69 -18.55
CA ILE A 45 0.82 -11.41 -18.09
C ILE A 45 0.82 -11.41 -16.55
N VAL A 46 1.45 -10.42 -15.95
CA VAL A 46 1.50 -10.27 -14.49
C VAL A 46 0.74 -8.99 -14.10
N TYR A 47 -0.36 -9.14 -13.35
CA TYR A 47 -1.14 -8.00 -12.89
C TYR A 47 -1.43 -8.14 -11.39
N PRO A 48 -1.16 -7.10 -10.56
CA PRO A 48 -0.44 -5.87 -10.97
C PRO A 48 0.98 -6.19 -11.46
N GLN A 49 1.49 -5.32 -12.30
CA GLN A 49 2.80 -5.51 -12.94
C GLN A 49 3.89 -5.70 -11.87
N SER A 50 4.85 -6.56 -12.15
CA SER A 50 5.93 -6.91 -11.22
C SER A 50 6.69 -5.67 -10.71
N ARG A 51 6.93 -4.68 -11.57
CA ARG A 51 7.61 -3.43 -11.17
C ARG A 51 6.85 -2.67 -10.08
N ILE A 52 5.52 -2.76 -10.08
CA ILE A 52 4.69 -2.08 -9.07
C ILE A 52 4.78 -2.84 -7.74
N ILE A 53 4.72 -4.16 -7.82
CA ILE A 53 4.87 -5.00 -6.62
C ILE A 53 6.24 -4.73 -5.98
N ARG A 54 7.31 -4.69 -6.77
CA ARG A 54 8.66 -4.39 -6.29
C ARG A 54 8.74 -3.03 -5.61
N LEU A 55 8.11 -2.02 -6.22
CA LEU A 55 8.08 -0.67 -5.65
C LEU A 55 7.37 -0.67 -4.29
N ILE A 56 6.22 -1.36 -4.21
CA ILE A 56 5.40 -1.33 -2.99
C ILE A 56 6.00 -2.22 -1.89
N GLN A 57 6.73 -3.29 -2.23
CA GLN A 57 7.42 -4.11 -1.23
C GLN A 57 8.53 -3.35 -0.50
N ASP A 58 8.96 -2.18 -1.00
CA ASP A 58 10.00 -1.37 -0.36
C ASP A 58 9.42 0.01 -0.03
N LYS A 59 9.15 0.23 1.27
CA LYS A 59 8.54 1.49 1.73
C LYS A 59 9.39 2.72 1.37
N GLY A 60 10.71 2.55 1.26
CA GLY A 60 11.58 3.64 0.82
C GLY A 60 11.36 4.01 -0.64
N LEU A 61 11.24 3.01 -1.51
CA LEU A 61 10.91 3.25 -2.93
C LEU A 61 9.53 3.86 -3.07
N GLN A 62 8.58 3.38 -2.27
CA GLN A 62 7.21 3.91 -2.27
C GLN A 62 7.19 5.40 -1.90
N LYS A 63 7.91 5.80 -0.84
CA LYS A 63 7.99 7.21 -0.44
C LYS A 63 8.72 8.07 -1.48
N GLN A 64 9.78 7.52 -2.11
CA GLN A 64 10.46 8.24 -3.20
C GLN A 64 9.51 8.45 -4.38
N PHE A 65 8.70 7.46 -4.72
CA PHE A 65 7.68 7.59 -5.76
C PHE A 65 6.69 8.70 -5.41
N PHE A 66 6.21 8.76 -4.15
CA PHE A 66 5.30 9.82 -3.73
C PHE A 66 5.94 11.19 -3.95
N LYS A 67 7.18 11.34 -3.52
CA LYS A 67 7.91 12.62 -3.65
C LYS A 67 8.11 13.02 -5.11
N GLN A 68 8.47 12.06 -5.97
CA GLN A 68 8.76 12.32 -7.40
C GLN A 68 7.51 12.71 -8.18
N ASN A 69 6.32 12.31 -7.71
CA ASN A 69 5.06 12.55 -8.39
C ASN A 69 4.18 13.57 -7.66
N ASP A 70 4.76 14.32 -6.72
CA ASP A 70 4.04 15.36 -5.95
C ASP A 70 2.78 14.81 -5.26
N ILE A 71 2.87 13.57 -4.74
CA ILE A 71 1.79 12.94 -3.97
C ILE A 71 1.98 13.35 -2.49
N PRO A 72 0.95 13.93 -1.86
CA PRO A 72 1.09 14.40 -0.48
C PRO A 72 1.34 13.23 0.48
N THR A 73 2.42 13.32 1.25
CA THR A 73 2.80 12.31 2.24
C THR A 73 3.61 13.00 3.34
N SER A 74 3.77 12.33 4.49
CA SER A 74 4.60 12.85 5.59
C SER A 74 6.04 13.07 5.12
N ALA A 75 6.72 14.08 5.68
CA ALA A 75 8.15 14.25 5.43
C ALA A 75 8.89 12.97 5.86
N PHE A 76 9.91 12.58 5.11
CA PHE A 76 10.61 11.33 5.37
C PHE A 76 12.10 11.44 5.04
N GLN A 77 12.88 10.53 5.63
CA GLN A 77 14.30 10.39 5.33
C GLN A 77 14.65 8.90 5.32
N LEU A 78 15.41 8.48 4.32
CA LEU A 78 15.90 7.09 4.25
C LEU A 78 17.11 6.95 5.18
N ILE A 79 17.16 5.84 5.91
CA ILE A 79 18.16 5.54 6.93
C ILE A 79 18.82 4.20 6.54
N SER A 80 20.13 4.23 6.34
CA SER A 80 20.88 3.03 5.95
C SER A 80 21.11 2.08 7.14
N ASN A 81 21.32 2.67 8.33
CA ASN A 81 21.51 1.93 9.57
C ASN A 81 21.21 2.86 10.76
N LYS A 82 21.12 2.30 11.94
CA LYS A 82 20.77 3.02 13.17
C LYS A 82 21.67 4.24 13.45
N ASP A 83 22.95 4.14 13.15
CA ASP A 83 23.91 5.23 13.45
C ASP A 83 23.53 6.53 12.72
N ASN A 84 22.87 6.42 11.58
CA ASN A 84 22.45 7.60 10.81
C ASN A 84 21.33 8.38 11.51
N LEU A 85 20.63 7.78 12.48
CA LEU A 85 19.57 8.47 13.23
C LEU A 85 20.07 9.62 14.08
N VAL A 86 21.34 9.54 14.51
CA VAL A 86 21.96 10.62 15.30
C VAL A 86 22.00 11.93 14.51
N ASN A 87 22.10 11.83 13.18
CA ASN A 87 22.17 12.97 12.28
C ASN A 87 20.90 13.11 11.43
N ALA A 88 19.76 12.61 11.95
CA ALA A 88 18.49 12.69 11.24
C ALA A 88 18.09 14.15 11.02
N SER A 89 17.58 14.45 9.83
CA SER A 89 17.12 15.81 9.51
C SER A 89 15.70 16.09 10.00
N LEU A 90 14.97 15.04 10.39
CA LEU A 90 13.62 15.19 10.95
C LEU A 90 13.70 15.38 12.46
N ASN A 91 12.80 16.21 12.96
CA ASN A 91 12.68 16.44 14.40
C ASN A 91 11.93 15.30 15.09
N LEU A 92 12.31 15.01 16.32
CA LEU A 92 11.55 14.09 17.18
C LEU A 92 10.20 14.69 17.57
N PRO A 93 9.15 13.92 17.73
CA PRO A 93 9.13 12.47 17.49
C PRO A 93 8.97 12.13 16.00
N TYR A 94 9.52 10.98 15.61
CA TYR A 94 9.29 10.43 14.28
C TYR A 94 9.01 8.92 14.38
N ILE A 95 8.50 8.36 13.31
CA ILE A 95 8.23 6.91 13.19
C ILE A 95 9.33 6.30 12.33
N GLN A 96 10.04 5.30 12.86
CA GLN A 96 10.96 4.49 12.08
C GLN A 96 10.22 3.27 11.54
N LYS A 97 10.33 3.01 10.24
CA LYS A 97 9.72 1.85 9.57
C LYS A 97 10.80 1.08 8.82
N LEU A 98 10.82 -0.24 8.99
CA LEU A 98 11.67 -1.09 8.14
C LEU A 98 11.23 -0.90 6.68
N ARG A 99 12.20 -0.83 5.77
CA ARG A 99 11.89 -0.69 4.34
C ARG A 99 11.17 -1.92 3.80
N LYS A 100 11.58 -3.11 4.25
CA LYS A 100 11.04 -4.39 3.79
C LYS A 100 10.58 -5.21 4.99
N ASP A 101 9.71 -6.15 4.76
CA ASP A 101 9.27 -7.17 5.72
C ASP A 101 8.46 -6.64 6.92
N GLY A 102 8.09 -5.35 6.94
CA GLY A 102 7.17 -4.82 7.95
C GLY A 102 5.72 -5.04 7.53
N TYR A 103 4.89 -5.54 8.45
CA TYR A 103 3.45 -5.78 8.22
C TYR A 103 2.69 -5.70 9.54
N ASP A 104 1.45 -5.28 9.50
CA ASP A 104 0.54 -5.26 10.66
C ASP A 104 1.20 -4.63 11.90
N GLY A 105 1.86 -3.48 11.74
CA GLY A 105 2.54 -2.79 12.82
C GLY A 105 3.90 -3.37 13.21
N LYS A 106 4.27 -4.54 12.72
CA LYS A 106 5.62 -5.08 12.90
C LYS A 106 6.58 -4.33 11.99
N GLY A 107 7.76 -4.01 12.49
CA GLY A 107 8.73 -3.21 11.74
C GLY A 107 8.45 -1.72 11.81
N VAL A 108 7.67 -1.27 12.81
CA VAL A 108 7.37 0.14 13.06
C VAL A 108 7.77 0.47 14.50
N LYS A 109 8.49 1.56 14.71
CA LYS A 109 8.87 2.07 16.03
C LYS A 109 8.67 3.57 16.10
N LYS A 110 8.09 4.04 17.19
CA LYS A 110 8.01 5.46 17.48
C LYS A 110 9.27 5.85 18.25
N ILE A 111 9.98 6.85 17.77
CA ILE A 111 11.19 7.39 18.41
C ILE A 111 10.79 8.78 18.94
N VAL A 112 10.71 8.90 20.24
CA VAL A 112 10.21 10.12 20.89
C VAL A 112 11.38 10.97 21.39
N ASN A 113 12.48 10.35 21.79
CA ASN A 113 13.62 11.01 22.36
C ASN A 113 14.94 10.30 21.99
N GLN A 114 16.07 10.88 22.33
CA GLN A 114 17.38 10.34 21.96
C GLN A 114 17.66 8.95 22.54
N GLN A 115 17.11 8.64 23.72
CA GLN A 115 17.33 7.33 24.34
C GLN A 115 16.66 6.22 23.51
N ASP A 116 15.51 6.51 22.88
CA ASP A 116 14.80 5.51 22.07
C ASP A 116 15.62 5.03 20.87
N ILE A 117 16.63 5.82 20.45
CA ILE A 117 17.50 5.43 19.32
C ILE A 117 18.28 4.15 19.65
N GLN A 118 18.55 3.89 20.95
CA GLN A 118 19.24 2.66 21.35
C GLN A 118 18.49 1.40 20.92
N ASP A 119 17.15 1.49 20.91
CA ASP A 119 16.28 0.37 20.53
C ASP A 119 15.81 0.44 19.06
N ALA A 120 16.29 1.40 18.29
CA ALA A 120 15.91 1.55 16.88
C ALA A 120 16.38 0.36 16.04
N PHE A 121 15.74 0.19 14.89
CA PHE A 121 16.12 -0.89 13.96
C PHE A 121 17.50 -0.62 13.36
N GLU A 122 18.32 -1.66 13.30
CA GLU A 122 19.66 -1.61 12.69
C GLU A 122 19.57 -1.63 11.16
N GLU A 123 18.53 -2.29 10.64
CA GLU A 123 18.35 -2.57 9.22
C GLU A 123 17.99 -1.30 8.43
N PRO A 124 18.20 -1.32 7.11
CA PRO A 124 17.75 -0.22 6.25
C PRO A 124 16.27 0.09 6.50
N SER A 125 16.00 1.34 6.78
CA SER A 125 14.69 1.80 7.22
C SER A 125 14.42 3.18 6.66
N LEU A 126 13.28 3.74 7.01
CA LEU A 126 13.00 5.15 6.80
C LEU A 126 12.43 5.70 8.09
N ILE A 127 12.62 6.99 8.30
CA ILE A 127 11.92 7.72 9.35
C ILE A 127 10.93 8.67 8.69
N GLU A 128 9.77 8.81 9.34
CA GLU A 128 8.69 9.69 8.88
C GLU A 128 8.30 10.61 10.01
N GLU A 129 8.04 11.86 9.67
CA GLU A 129 7.48 12.82 10.63
C GLU A 129 6.21 12.24 11.26
N TRP A 130 6.09 12.41 12.59
CA TRP A 130 4.88 11.99 13.30
C TRP A 130 3.70 12.83 12.83
N VAL A 131 2.70 12.17 12.25
CA VAL A 131 1.48 12.85 11.78
C VAL A 131 0.45 12.83 12.91
N ASP A 132 0.01 14.01 13.33
CA ASP A 132 -1.10 14.13 14.29
C ASP A 132 -2.41 14.13 13.49
N PHE A 133 -2.87 12.93 13.15
CA PHE A 133 -4.06 12.78 12.33
C PHE A 133 -5.33 12.69 13.19
N GLU A 134 -6.45 13.03 12.58
CA GLU A 134 -7.78 12.88 13.14
C GLU A 134 -8.33 11.49 12.86
N LYS A 135 -8.08 10.99 11.64
CA LYS A 135 -8.65 9.71 11.19
C LYS A 135 -7.74 9.05 10.16
N GLU A 136 -7.68 7.73 10.19
CA GLU A 136 -7.14 6.95 9.08
C GLU A 136 -8.27 6.64 8.12
N ILE A 137 -8.03 6.90 6.84
CA ILE A 137 -9.01 6.72 5.77
C ILE A 137 -8.37 5.89 4.65
N ALA A 138 -9.21 5.26 3.82
CA ALA A 138 -8.70 4.51 2.69
C ALA A 138 -9.65 4.64 1.49
N VAL A 139 -9.06 4.59 0.31
CA VAL A 139 -9.80 4.50 -0.95
C VAL A 139 -9.23 3.31 -1.74
N ILE A 140 -10.12 2.46 -2.24
CA ILE A 140 -9.71 1.42 -3.19
C ILE A 140 -10.03 1.92 -4.59
N VAL A 141 -9.01 1.92 -5.43
CA VAL A 141 -9.12 2.32 -6.84
C VAL A 141 -8.82 1.12 -7.72
N ALA A 142 -9.57 0.96 -8.79
CA ALA A 142 -9.35 -0.06 -9.82
C ALA A 142 -8.99 0.64 -11.12
N ARG A 143 -8.02 0.07 -11.85
CA ARG A 143 -7.61 0.60 -13.15
C ARG A 143 -7.33 -0.57 -14.10
N ASN A 144 -7.82 -0.49 -15.32
CA ASN A 144 -7.57 -1.53 -16.34
C ASN A 144 -6.43 -1.11 -17.27
N ASP A 145 -6.05 -1.97 -18.20
CA ASP A 145 -4.94 -1.70 -19.13
C ASP A 145 -5.28 -0.62 -20.18
N LYS A 146 -6.57 -0.28 -20.32
CA LYS A 146 -7.01 0.80 -21.21
C LYS A 146 -6.95 2.16 -20.50
N GLY A 147 -6.64 2.17 -19.20
CA GLY A 147 -6.57 3.40 -18.42
C GLY A 147 -7.91 3.84 -17.84
N GLU A 148 -8.93 2.98 -17.90
CA GLU A 148 -10.23 3.29 -17.28
C GLU A 148 -10.10 3.09 -15.77
N VAL A 149 -10.57 4.06 -14.99
CA VAL A 149 -10.37 4.10 -13.53
C VAL A 149 -11.73 4.21 -12.83
N SER A 150 -11.90 3.45 -11.76
CA SER A 150 -13.06 3.60 -10.88
C SER A 150 -12.61 3.46 -9.43
N THR A 151 -13.39 4.06 -8.50
CA THR A 151 -13.09 4.00 -7.06
C THR A 151 -14.27 3.45 -6.30
N PHE A 152 -13.98 2.75 -5.21
CA PHE A 152 -14.97 2.52 -4.16
C PHE A 152 -15.05 3.79 -3.30
N PRO A 153 -16.19 4.04 -2.66
CA PRO A 153 -16.28 5.17 -1.73
C PRO A 153 -15.22 5.09 -0.63
N MET A 154 -14.75 6.26 -0.20
CA MET A 154 -13.81 6.37 0.91
C MET A 154 -14.38 5.71 2.17
N VAL A 155 -13.53 5.01 2.90
CA VAL A 155 -13.89 4.41 4.19
C VAL A 155 -13.04 5.01 5.31
N GLU A 156 -13.58 4.98 6.54
CA GLU A 156 -12.83 5.32 7.74
C GLU A 156 -12.40 4.05 8.45
N MET A 157 -11.20 4.05 8.97
CA MET A 157 -10.64 2.91 9.69
C MET A 157 -10.48 3.27 11.17
N GLU A 158 -11.04 2.42 12.04
CA GLU A 158 -10.87 2.52 13.48
C GLU A 158 -9.96 1.39 13.93
N PHE A 159 -8.88 1.75 14.57
CA PHE A 159 -7.86 0.79 15.00
C PHE A 159 -8.01 0.46 16.47
N ASN A 160 -7.86 -0.81 16.79
CA ASN A 160 -7.71 -1.26 18.16
C ASN A 160 -6.36 -0.77 18.69
N PRO A 161 -6.34 0.04 19.76
CA PRO A 161 -5.08 0.65 20.22
C PRO A 161 -4.08 -0.34 20.82
N GLN A 162 -4.54 -1.54 21.26
CA GLN A 162 -3.64 -2.57 21.79
C GLN A 162 -3.09 -3.48 20.70
N ALA A 163 -3.97 -3.85 19.75
CA ALA A 163 -3.61 -4.81 18.69
C ALA A 163 -2.99 -4.12 17.46
N ASN A 164 -3.22 -2.83 17.30
CA ASN A 164 -2.82 -2.06 16.11
C ASN A 164 -3.35 -2.69 14.81
N LEU A 165 -4.59 -3.18 14.89
CA LEU A 165 -5.31 -3.76 13.75
C LEU A 165 -6.61 -3.00 13.56
N VAL A 166 -7.09 -2.94 12.31
CA VAL A 166 -8.38 -2.33 12.00
C VAL A 166 -9.47 -3.13 12.72
N GLU A 167 -10.21 -2.49 13.60
CA GLU A 167 -11.31 -3.09 14.36
C GLU A 167 -12.65 -2.85 13.69
N PHE A 168 -12.86 -1.65 13.17
CA PHE A 168 -14.09 -1.29 12.46
C PHE A 168 -13.77 -0.52 11.20
N LEU A 169 -14.61 -0.75 10.19
CA LEU A 169 -14.65 0.07 8.97
C LEU A 169 -16.00 0.76 8.92
N ILE A 170 -15.98 2.06 8.68
CA ILE A 170 -17.21 2.83 8.50
C ILE A 170 -17.32 3.15 7.01
N ALA A 171 -18.36 2.62 6.37
CA ALA A 171 -18.61 2.81 4.93
C ALA A 171 -20.11 3.00 4.72
N PRO A 172 -20.53 4.03 4.02
CA PRO A 172 -19.71 5.14 3.52
C PRO A 172 -19.17 6.00 4.67
N SER A 173 -18.09 6.72 4.39
CA SER A 173 -17.49 7.62 5.36
C SER A 173 -18.47 8.73 5.80
N LEU A 174 -18.34 9.14 7.05
CA LEU A 174 -19.15 10.23 7.62
C LEU A 174 -18.59 11.61 7.26
N TYR A 175 -17.36 11.68 6.70
CA TYR A 175 -16.78 12.96 6.28
C TYR A 175 -17.50 13.49 5.04
N GLY A 176 -17.55 14.81 4.94
CA GLY A 176 -18.26 15.49 3.85
C GLY A 176 -17.69 15.17 2.46
N VAL A 177 -18.50 15.45 1.45
CA VAL A 177 -18.20 15.12 0.05
C VAL A 177 -16.85 15.68 -0.41
N GLU A 178 -16.45 16.85 0.10
CA GLU A 178 -15.19 17.48 -0.28
C GLU A 178 -13.97 16.61 0.10
N ILE A 179 -13.96 16.09 1.34
CA ILE A 179 -12.87 15.22 1.81
C ILE A 179 -12.86 13.93 0.96
N GLN A 180 -14.03 13.34 0.73
CA GLN A 180 -14.13 12.13 -0.08
C GLN A 180 -13.58 12.34 -1.48
N GLN A 181 -13.97 13.42 -2.15
CA GLN A 181 -13.52 13.73 -3.52
C GLN A 181 -11.99 13.95 -3.57
N ARG A 182 -11.43 14.63 -2.55
CA ARG A 182 -9.98 14.85 -2.49
C ARG A 182 -9.23 13.53 -2.29
N ALA A 183 -9.72 12.66 -1.41
CA ALA A 183 -9.10 11.34 -1.19
C ALA A 183 -9.17 10.49 -2.47
N GLU A 184 -10.32 10.47 -3.14
CA GLU A 184 -10.48 9.75 -4.40
C GLU A 184 -9.58 10.30 -5.50
N ALA A 185 -9.44 11.63 -5.59
CA ALA A 185 -8.57 12.25 -6.59
C ALA A 185 -7.10 11.84 -6.37
N ILE A 186 -6.65 11.80 -5.12
CA ILE A 186 -5.30 11.33 -4.78
C ILE A 186 -5.14 9.87 -5.20
N ALA A 187 -6.11 9.00 -4.87
CA ALA A 187 -6.03 7.58 -5.22
C ALA A 187 -5.99 7.37 -6.74
N LYS A 188 -6.83 8.10 -7.48
CA LYS A 188 -6.86 8.04 -8.96
C LYS A 188 -5.52 8.49 -9.54
N LYS A 189 -4.98 9.62 -9.04
CA LYS A 189 -3.67 10.11 -9.48
C LYS A 189 -2.59 9.06 -9.28
N ILE A 190 -2.56 8.42 -8.10
CA ILE A 190 -1.56 7.38 -7.80
C ILE A 190 -1.71 6.21 -8.77
N ALA A 191 -2.93 5.74 -9.02
CA ALA A 191 -3.18 4.63 -9.93
C ALA A 191 -2.72 4.97 -11.36
N ASP A 192 -2.94 6.21 -11.79
CA ASP A 192 -2.53 6.66 -13.12
C ASP A 192 -1.00 6.83 -13.20
N ASP A 193 -0.37 7.44 -12.18
CA ASP A 193 1.09 7.62 -12.18
C ASP A 193 1.81 6.26 -12.17
N LEU A 194 1.28 5.27 -11.44
CA LEU A 194 1.81 3.90 -11.45
C LEU A 194 1.47 3.16 -12.75
N GLN A 195 0.43 3.58 -13.46
CA GLN A 195 -0.18 2.82 -14.57
C GLN A 195 -0.49 1.39 -14.14
N ILE A 196 -1.02 1.24 -12.91
CA ILE A 196 -1.36 -0.08 -12.38
C ILE A 196 -2.51 -0.70 -13.16
N VAL A 197 -2.48 -2.05 -13.29
CA VAL A 197 -3.62 -2.82 -13.78
C VAL A 197 -4.06 -3.75 -12.65
N GLY A 198 -5.32 -3.57 -12.23
CA GLY A 198 -5.86 -4.27 -11.07
C GLY A 198 -6.42 -3.28 -10.06
N ILE A 199 -6.45 -3.67 -8.80
CA ILE A 199 -6.86 -2.77 -7.73
C ILE A 199 -5.68 -2.31 -6.90
N LEU A 200 -5.85 -1.15 -6.26
CA LEU A 200 -4.88 -0.54 -5.38
C LEU A 200 -5.63 0.04 -4.19
N ALA A 201 -5.29 -0.38 -2.99
CA ALA A 201 -5.77 0.29 -1.79
C ALA A 201 -4.76 1.40 -1.46
N VAL A 202 -5.28 2.60 -1.18
CA VAL A 202 -4.48 3.76 -0.81
C VAL A 202 -4.90 4.14 0.62
N GLU A 203 -4.00 3.93 1.57
CA GLU A 203 -4.21 4.32 2.97
C GLU A 203 -3.69 5.73 3.19
N MET A 204 -4.47 6.53 3.90
CA MET A 204 -4.20 7.95 4.07
C MET A 204 -4.51 8.40 5.49
N PHE A 205 -3.82 9.42 5.94
CA PHE A 205 -4.15 10.14 7.18
C PHE A 205 -4.91 11.41 6.81
N LEU A 206 -6.07 11.59 7.43
CA LEU A 206 -6.77 12.87 7.44
C LEU A 206 -6.28 13.62 8.70
N THR A 207 -5.60 14.73 8.51
CA THR A 207 -5.07 15.51 9.63
C THR A 207 -6.18 16.38 10.24
N LYS A 208 -5.93 16.86 11.44
CA LYS A 208 -6.84 17.78 12.14
C LYS A 208 -7.08 19.10 11.39
N ASN A 209 -6.16 19.44 10.48
CA ASN A 209 -6.28 20.64 9.65
C ASN A 209 -7.02 20.37 8.33
N GLY A 210 -7.44 19.13 8.11
CA GLY A 210 -8.14 18.74 6.88
C GLY A 210 -7.22 18.37 5.73
N ASP A 211 -5.90 18.28 5.93
CA ASP A 211 -4.99 17.78 4.90
C ASP A 211 -5.07 16.27 4.80
N ILE A 212 -4.82 15.75 3.60
CA ILE A 212 -4.80 14.30 3.37
C ILE A 212 -3.37 13.92 2.97
N LEU A 213 -2.77 12.99 3.74
CA LEU A 213 -1.39 12.53 3.51
C LEU A 213 -1.41 11.02 3.26
N VAL A 214 -0.82 10.59 2.16
CA VAL A 214 -0.75 9.16 1.83
C VAL A 214 0.23 8.47 2.78
N ASN A 215 -0.23 7.40 3.41
CA ASN A 215 0.57 6.56 4.30
C ASN A 215 1.25 5.44 3.50
N GLU A 216 0.47 4.52 2.93
CA GLU A 216 1.04 3.40 2.15
C GLU A 216 0.03 2.86 1.13
N LEU A 217 0.52 1.99 0.27
CA LEU A 217 -0.23 1.39 -0.84
C LEU A 217 -0.24 -0.13 -0.69
N ALA A 218 -1.36 -0.76 -1.11
CA ALA A 218 -1.44 -2.21 -1.23
C ALA A 218 -2.02 -2.57 -2.61
N PRO A 219 -1.25 -3.24 -3.49
CA PRO A 219 -1.66 -3.49 -4.88
C PRO A 219 -2.44 -4.82 -4.97
N ARG A 220 -3.47 -4.98 -4.12
CA ARG A 220 -4.21 -6.23 -3.97
C ARG A 220 -5.50 -5.97 -3.20
N PRO A 221 -6.41 -6.96 -3.15
CA PRO A 221 -7.54 -6.85 -2.21
C PRO A 221 -7.04 -6.58 -0.78
N HIS A 222 -7.72 -5.70 -0.10
CA HIS A 222 -7.25 -5.14 1.17
C HIS A 222 -8.36 -5.15 2.22
N ASN A 223 -7.99 -5.21 3.50
CA ASN A 223 -8.95 -5.22 4.60
C ASN A 223 -9.89 -4.00 4.58
N SER A 224 -9.40 -2.83 4.14
CA SER A 224 -10.24 -1.64 3.98
C SER A 224 -11.34 -1.80 2.92
N GLY A 225 -11.27 -2.86 2.10
CA GLY A 225 -12.28 -3.15 1.09
C GLY A 225 -13.18 -4.34 1.42
N HIS A 226 -13.03 -4.96 2.60
CA HIS A 226 -13.83 -6.15 2.93
C HIS A 226 -15.32 -5.82 3.03
N GLN A 227 -15.67 -4.60 3.43
CA GLN A 227 -17.09 -4.17 3.43
C GLN A 227 -17.74 -4.27 2.05
N THR A 228 -16.96 -4.27 0.97
CA THR A 228 -17.52 -4.35 -0.39
C THR A 228 -18.13 -5.73 -0.69
N ILE A 229 -17.82 -6.76 0.10
CA ILE A 229 -18.36 -8.11 -0.10
C ILE A 229 -19.90 -8.09 0.04
N GLU A 230 -20.40 -7.39 1.07
CA GLU A 230 -21.84 -7.33 1.35
C GLU A 230 -22.43 -5.93 1.09
N GLY A 231 -21.60 -4.88 1.11
CA GLY A 231 -22.06 -3.50 1.03
C GLY A 231 -22.10 -2.91 -0.39
N ASN A 232 -21.58 -3.62 -1.39
CA ASN A 232 -21.52 -3.12 -2.76
C ASN A 232 -22.05 -4.17 -3.75
N TYR A 233 -22.53 -3.74 -4.91
CA TYR A 233 -22.94 -4.67 -5.98
C TYR A 233 -21.75 -5.46 -6.53
N VAL A 234 -20.57 -4.88 -6.50
CA VAL A 234 -19.33 -5.52 -6.97
C VAL A 234 -18.32 -5.45 -5.84
N SER A 235 -17.82 -6.59 -5.40
CA SER A 235 -16.79 -6.61 -4.35
C SER A 235 -15.43 -6.19 -4.90
N GLN A 236 -14.50 -5.84 -4.01
CA GLN A 236 -13.13 -5.51 -4.42
C GLN A 236 -12.49 -6.69 -5.20
N PHE A 237 -12.80 -7.91 -4.81
CA PHE A 237 -12.26 -9.12 -5.47
C PHE A 237 -12.78 -9.22 -6.90
N ALA A 238 -14.10 -9.05 -7.07
CA ALA A 238 -14.72 -9.06 -8.40
C ALA A 238 -14.20 -7.89 -9.23
N GLN A 239 -14.06 -6.70 -8.63
CA GLN A 239 -13.57 -5.51 -9.36
C GLN A 239 -12.12 -5.70 -9.80
N HIS A 240 -11.29 -6.35 -8.99
CA HIS A 240 -9.93 -6.68 -9.39
C HIS A 240 -9.93 -7.54 -10.67
N LEU A 241 -10.75 -8.61 -10.68
CA LEU A 241 -10.85 -9.47 -11.86
C LEU A 241 -11.40 -8.70 -13.07
N ARG A 242 -12.41 -7.84 -12.85
CA ARG A 242 -12.94 -7.02 -13.95
C ARG A 242 -11.84 -6.12 -14.54
N ALA A 243 -11.02 -5.52 -13.70
CA ALA A 243 -9.94 -4.64 -14.16
C ALA A 243 -8.88 -5.41 -14.98
N ILE A 244 -8.42 -6.56 -14.47
CA ILE A 244 -7.34 -7.30 -15.15
C ILE A 244 -7.81 -8.01 -16.44
N PHE A 245 -9.12 -8.27 -16.57
CA PHE A 245 -9.69 -8.91 -17.76
C PHE A 245 -10.45 -7.91 -18.66
N ASN A 246 -10.39 -6.61 -18.35
CA ASN A 246 -11.10 -5.58 -19.12
C ASN A 246 -12.63 -5.85 -19.23
N LEU A 247 -13.22 -6.35 -18.16
CA LEU A 247 -14.66 -6.60 -18.11
C LEU A 247 -15.39 -5.31 -17.69
N PRO A 248 -16.63 -5.08 -18.20
CA PRO A 248 -17.38 -3.88 -17.87
C PRO A 248 -17.79 -3.80 -16.40
#